data_f20e97931b74177fadfc0abbb1668b4d
#
_entry.id   f20e97931b74177fadfc0abbb1668b4d
#
_cell.length_a   1.000
_cell.length_b   1.000
_cell.length_c   1.000
_cell.angle_alpha   90.00
_cell.angle_beta   90.00
_cell.angle_gamma   90.00
#
_symmetry.space_group_name_H-M   'P 1'
#
loop_
_entity.id
_entity.type
_entity.pdbx_description
1 polymer ?
#
loop_
_entity_poly.entity_id
_entity_poly.type
_entity_poly.pdbx_seq_one_letter_code
_entity_poly.pdbx_strand_id
1 'polypeptide(L)'
;ENLGYSRGVIGLLWALGVVADVLMFMAMSRILTRFSVRRVLVASFLLAALRWLLLGSFAEFLWVLLLAQVLHAATFGSFHAAAIQFVQRSFGARQQGQGQALYAALAGTGGALGALYSGYSWNQLGPTLTFSIASLAALAAALIMALRLPEEQP
;
A
#
# COMPACT_ATOMS: atom_id res chain seq x y z
N GLU A 1 7.31 -19.25 -8.36
CA GLU A 1 7.66 -20.57 -8.92
C GLU A 1 7.30 -20.64 -10.42
N ASN A 2 6.11 -20.18 -10.84
CA ASN A 2 5.70 -20.19 -12.25
C ASN A 2 6.60 -19.35 -13.18
N LEU A 3 7.35 -18.38 -12.64
CA LEU A 3 8.31 -17.56 -13.36
C LEU A 3 9.76 -18.08 -13.23
N GLY A 4 9.98 -19.27 -12.69
CA GLY A 4 11.30 -19.92 -12.58
C GLY A 4 12.17 -19.42 -11.43
N TYR A 5 11.68 -18.54 -10.55
CA TYR A 5 12.46 -18.07 -9.39
C TYR A 5 12.56 -19.15 -8.30
N SER A 6 13.77 -19.33 -7.75
CA SER A 6 13.98 -20.24 -6.63
C SER A 6 13.32 -19.72 -5.34
N ARG A 7 12.98 -20.63 -4.43
CA ARG A 7 12.41 -20.28 -3.11
C ARG A 7 13.31 -19.33 -2.32
N GLY A 8 14.64 -19.48 -2.46
CA GLY A 8 15.60 -18.59 -1.85
C GLY A 8 15.49 -17.16 -2.36
N VAL A 9 15.36 -16.95 -3.68
CA VAL A 9 15.14 -15.62 -4.28
C VAL A 9 13.83 -15.00 -3.79
N ILE A 10 12.76 -15.81 -3.73
CA ILE A 10 11.47 -15.34 -3.21
C ILE A 10 11.60 -14.90 -1.74
N GLY A 11 12.30 -15.69 -0.90
CA GLY A 11 12.55 -15.33 0.50
C GLY A 11 13.36 -14.05 0.65
N LEU A 12 14.40 -13.85 -0.17
CA LEU A 12 15.19 -12.62 -0.17
C LEU A 12 14.39 -11.38 -0.60
N LEU A 13 13.50 -11.52 -1.59
CA LEU A 13 12.58 -10.44 -1.99
C LEU A 13 11.66 -10.06 -0.83
N TRP A 14 11.11 -11.03 -0.11
CA TRP A 14 10.29 -10.76 1.08
C TRP A 14 11.09 -10.06 2.18
N ALA A 15 12.30 -10.54 2.47
CA ALA A 15 13.18 -9.91 3.47
C ALA A 15 13.52 -8.46 3.09
N LEU A 16 13.81 -8.20 1.81
CA LEU A 16 14.03 -6.84 1.30
C LEU A 16 12.82 -5.94 1.54
N GLY A 17 11.61 -6.44 1.27
CA GLY A 17 10.36 -5.72 1.51
C GLY A 17 10.23 -5.32 2.99
N VAL A 18 10.45 -6.26 3.91
CA VAL A 18 10.36 -6.00 5.36
C VAL A 18 11.41 -4.97 5.81
N VAL A 19 12.65 -5.08 5.35
CA VAL A 19 13.70 -4.09 5.69
C VAL A 19 13.31 -2.71 5.15
N ALA A 20 12.82 -2.63 3.93
CA ALA A 20 12.38 -1.38 3.34
C ALA A 20 11.19 -0.76 4.11
N ASP A 21 10.22 -1.58 4.57
CA ASP A 21 9.12 -1.12 5.42
C ASP A 21 9.61 -0.52 6.74
N VAL A 22 10.55 -1.18 7.43
CA VAL A 22 11.15 -0.65 8.67
C VAL A 22 11.81 0.70 8.44
N LEU A 23 12.61 0.83 7.37
CA LEU A 23 13.27 2.10 7.02
C LEU A 23 12.23 3.19 6.68
N MET A 24 11.14 2.82 5.98
CA MET A 24 10.06 3.75 5.68
C MET A 24 9.37 4.22 6.98
N PHE A 25 9.01 3.34 7.90
CA PHE A 25 8.43 3.73 9.19
C PHE A 25 9.34 4.68 9.98
N MET A 26 10.65 4.44 9.99
CA MET A 26 11.62 5.36 10.63
C MET A 26 11.66 6.74 9.95
N ALA A 27 11.47 6.80 8.63
CA ALA A 27 11.46 8.05 7.87
C ALA A 27 10.13 8.82 8.02
N MET A 28 9.02 8.14 8.34
CA MET A 28 7.68 8.73 8.34
C MET A 28 7.52 9.89 9.32
N SER A 29 8.19 9.87 10.46
CA SER A 29 8.18 11.00 11.39
C SER A 29 8.66 12.31 10.73
N ARG A 30 9.71 12.23 9.90
CA ARG A 30 10.25 13.38 9.16
C ARG A 30 9.38 13.74 7.95
N ILE A 31 8.81 12.75 7.27
CA ILE A 31 7.95 12.97 6.10
C ILE A 31 6.68 13.72 6.53
N LEU A 32 6.05 13.28 7.61
CA LEU A 32 4.79 13.86 8.13
C LEU A 32 4.96 15.24 8.80
N THR A 33 6.20 15.69 9.07
CA THR A 33 6.48 17.09 9.43
C THR A 33 6.62 18.01 8.22
N ARG A 34 6.78 17.46 7.00
CA ARG A 34 6.99 18.23 5.77
C ARG A 34 5.79 18.17 4.81
N PHE A 35 5.05 17.09 4.85
CA PHE A 35 3.94 16.85 3.94
C PHE A 35 2.67 16.55 4.72
N SER A 36 1.55 17.10 4.25
CA SER A 36 0.24 16.83 4.84
C SER A 36 -0.13 15.34 4.70
N VAL A 37 -0.94 14.84 5.63
CA VAL A 37 -1.47 13.46 5.61
C VAL A 37 -2.13 13.16 4.27
N ARG A 38 -2.91 14.10 3.73
CA ARG A 38 -3.54 13.97 2.41
C ARG A 38 -2.51 13.71 1.30
N ARG A 39 -1.44 14.51 1.24
CA ARG A 39 -0.39 14.34 0.20
C ARG A 39 0.28 12.98 0.29
N VAL A 40 0.58 12.54 1.50
CA VAL A 40 1.19 11.22 1.73
C VAL A 40 0.24 10.09 1.30
N LEU A 41 -1.04 10.15 1.67
CA LEU A 41 -2.03 9.16 1.28
C LEU A 41 -2.23 9.09 -0.24
N VAL A 42 -2.37 10.25 -0.89
CA VAL A 42 -2.52 10.31 -2.36
C VAL A 42 -1.27 9.75 -3.05
N ALA A 43 -0.08 10.14 -2.61
CA ALA A 43 1.18 9.62 -3.15
C ALA A 43 1.30 8.10 -2.96
N SER A 44 0.94 7.57 -1.78
CA SER A 44 0.96 6.13 -1.52
C SER A 44 0.07 5.36 -2.50
N PHE A 45 -1.16 5.84 -2.76
CA PHE A 45 -2.07 5.19 -3.69
C PHE A 45 -1.60 5.29 -5.15
N LEU A 46 -1.03 6.42 -5.56
CA LEU A 46 -0.46 6.56 -6.91
C LEU A 46 0.74 5.62 -7.12
N LEU A 47 1.62 5.53 -6.14
CA LEU A 47 2.74 4.59 -6.16
C LEU A 47 2.26 3.13 -6.10
N ALA A 48 1.17 2.84 -5.38
CA ALA A 48 0.57 1.50 -5.37
C ALA A 48 0.01 1.13 -6.74
N ALA A 49 -0.67 2.06 -7.42
CA ALA A 49 -1.16 1.84 -8.77
C ALA A 49 -0.02 1.53 -9.75
N LEU A 50 1.05 2.32 -9.71
CA LEU A 50 2.25 2.07 -10.50
C LEU A 50 2.85 0.69 -10.18
N ARG A 51 3.00 0.35 -8.91
CA ARG A 51 3.54 -0.94 -8.47
C ARG A 51 2.73 -2.12 -9.00
N TRP A 52 1.40 -2.03 -8.93
CA TRP A 52 0.53 -3.08 -9.44
C TRP A 52 0.63 -3.25 -10.96
N LEU A 53 0.72 -2.15 -11.72
CA LEU A 53 0.95 -2.21 -13.17
C LEU A 53 2.29 -2.85 -13.51
N LEU A 54 3.36 -2.48 -12.81
CA LEU A 54 4.68 -3.07 -13.01
C LEU A 54 4.67 -4.58 -12.74
N LEU A 55 4.06 -5.02 -11.65
CA LEU A 55 3.95 -6.43 -11.31
C LEU A 55 3.08 -7.22 -12.30
N GLY A 56 1.98 -6.63 -12.76
CA GLY A 56 1.08 -7.27 -13.71
C GLY A 56 1.66 -7.43 -15.12
N SER A 57 2.61 -6.56 -15.50
CA SER A 57 3.12 -6.50 -16.87
C SER A 57 4.55 -7.02 -17.03
N PHE A 58 5.38 -6.94 -15.97
CA PHE A 58 6.83 -7.12 -16.07
C PHE A 58 7.42 -7.97 -14.92
N ALA A 59 6.62 -8.84 -14.27
CA ALA A 59 7.08 -9.66 -13.15
C ALA A 59 8.16 -10.70 -13.53
N GLU A 60 8.37 -10.95 -14.82
CA GLU A 60 9.45 -11.80 -15.34
C GLU A 60 10.84 -11.21 -15.12
N PHE A 61 10.94 -9.87 -14.98
CA PHE A 61 12.22 -9.19 -14.77
C PHE A 61 12.51 -9.04 -13.27
N LEU A 62 13.61 -9.61 -12.80
CA LEU A 62 14.02 -9.55 -11.38
C LEU A 62 14.14 -8.12 -10.87
N TRP A 63 14.65 -7.18 -11.68
CA TRP A 63 14.79 -5.79 -11.28
C TRP A 63 13.42 -5.13 -11.02
N VAL A 64 12.36 -5.53 -11.73
CA VAL A 64 10.98 -5.06 -11.48
C VAL A 64 10.50 -5.57 -10.13
N LEU A 65 10.78 -6.83 -9.79
CA LEU A 65 10.44 -7.38 -8.48
C LEU A 65 11.18 -6.67 -7.35
N LEU A 66 12.48 -6.37 -7.52
CA LEU A 66 13.25 -5.59 -6.56
C LEU A 66 12.67 -4.18 -6.37
N LEU A 67 12.38 -3.49 -7.47
CA LEU A 67 11.73 -2.16 -7.43
C LEU A 67 10.37 -2.24 -6.76
N ALA A 68 9.57 -3.26 -7.04
CA ALA A 68 8.26 -3.46 -6.45
C ALA A 68 8.34 -3.66 -4.93
N GLN A 69 9.40 -4.28 -4.39
CA GLN A 69 9.60 -4.39 -2.94
C GLN A 69 9.92 -3.04 -2.29
N VAL A 70 10.76 -2.22 -2.93
CA VAL A 70 11.02 -0.85 -2.45
C VAL A 70 9.75 0.01 -2.53
N LEU A 71 9.00 -0.08 -3.62
CA LEU A 71 7.71 0.59 -3.76
C LEU A 71 6.68 0.07 -2.76
N HIS A 72 6.77 -1.20 -2.32
CA HIS A 72 5.90 -1.74 -1.27
C HIS A 72 6.05 -0.91 0.01
N ALA A 73 7.26 -0.67 0.46
CA ALA A 73 7.51 0.16 1.63
C ALA A 73 6.98 1.59 1.46
N ALA A 74 7.22 2.20 0.29
CA ALA A 74 6.71 3.54 -0.02
C ALA A 74 5.18 3.60 -0.13
N THR A 75 4.49 2.48 -0.35
CA THR A 75 3.03 2.42 -0.43
C THR A 75 2.40 1.93 0.87
N PHE A 76 2.86 0.81 1.41
CA PHE A 76 2.29 0.18 2.60
C PHE A 76 2.69 0.92 3.89
N GLY A 77 3.99 1.11 4.10
CA GLY A 77 4.51 1.77 5.31
C GLY A 77 4.03 3.22 5.42
N SER A 78 4.08 3.99 4.32
CA SER A 78 3.62 5.37 4.33
C SER A 78 2.10 5.49 4.49
N PHE A 79 1.32 4.62 3.83
CA PHE A 79 -0.13 4.59 4.00
C PHE A 79 -0.52 4.32 5.46
N HIS A 80 0.04 3.28 6.08
CA HIS A 80 -0.30 2.93 7.46
C HIS A 80 0.06 4.05 8.45
N ALA A 81 1.25 4.62 8.34
CA ALA A 81 1.65 5.71 9.22
C ALA A 81 0.77 6.96 9.05
N ALA A 82 0.46 7.34 7.80
CA ALA A 82 -0.41 8.47 7.52
C ALA A 82 -1.87 8.22 7.96
N ALA A 83 -2.39 7.00 7.76
CA ALA A 83 -3.74 6.63 8.19
C ALA A 83 -3.87 6.63 9.72
N ILE A 84 -2.88 6.10 10.45
CA ILE A 84 -2.84 6.16 11.91
C ILE A 84 -2.81 7.60 12.40
N GLN A 85 -2.00 8.46 11.79
CA GLN A 85 -1.96 9.89 12.13
C GLN A 85 -3.30 10.58 11.84
N PHE A 86 -3.95 10.27 10.72
CA PHE A 86 -5.28 10.77 10.39
C PHE A 86 -6.30 10.37 11.47
N VAL A 87 -6.32 9.11 11.88
CA VAL A 87 -7.19 8.63 12.97
C VAL A 87 -6.89 9.37 14.27
N GLN A 88 -5.62 9.54 14.64
CA GLN A 88 -5.24 10.26 15.85
C GLN A 88 -5.70 11.73 15.86
N ARG A 89 -5.68 12.40 14.72
CA ARG A 89 -6.17 13.78 14.58
C ARG A 89 -7.69 13.87 14.57
N SER A 90 -8.38 12.84 14.04
CA SER A 90 -9.84 12.84 13.87
C SER A 90 -10.61 12.45 15.12
N PHE A 91 -10.02 11.69 16.03
CA PHE A 91 -10.66 11.20 17.24
C PHE A 91 -10.08 11.88 18.48
N GLY A 92 -10.95 12.38 19.37
CA GLY A 92 -10.54 12.97 20.64
C GLY A 92 -9.85 11.93 21.57
N ALA A 93 -9.08 12.41 22.55
CA ALA A 93 -8.26 11.56 23.43
C ALA A 93 -9.01 10.38 24.06
N ARG A 94 -10.29 10.56 24.41
CA ARG A 94 -11.15 9.48 24.98
C ARG A 94 -11.59 8.45 23.96
N GLN A 95 -11.52 8.74 22.66
CA GLN A 95 -12.03 7.90 21.58
C GLN A 95 -10.90 7.31 20.70
N GLN A 96 -9.64 7.51 21.07
CA GLN A 96 -8.49 7.02 20.30
C GLN A 96 -8.56 5.50 20.08
N GLY A 97 -8.92 4.72 21.11
CA GLY A 97 -9.07 3.28 20.99
C GLY A 97 -10.17 2.88 20.01
N GLN A 98 -11.30 3.60 19.98
CA GLN A 98 -12.37 3.35 19.00
C GLN A 98 -11.92 3.67 17.57
N GLY A 99 -11.22 4.78 17.37
CA GLY A 99 -10.65 5.15 16.07
C GLY A 99 -9.67 4.09 15.55
N GLN A 100 -8.77 3.61 16.41
CA GLN A 100 -7.82 2.55 16.05
C GLN A 100 -8.53 1.21 15.75
N ALA A 101 -9.55 0.84 16.54
CA ALA A 101 -10.34 -0.38 16.30
C ALA A 101 -11.10 -0.29 14.96
N LEU A 102 -11.70 0.86 14.65
CA LEU A 102 -12.38 1.09 13.37
C LEU A 102 -11.40 0.97 12.19
N TYR A 103 -10.24 1.62 12.31
CA TYR A 103 -9.19 1.52 11.30
C TYR A 103 -8.75 0.06 11.07
N ALA A 104 -8.46 -0.68 12.15
CA ALA A 104 -8.04 -2.06 12.07
C ALA A 104 -9.12 -2.96 11.43
N ALA A 105 -10.39 -2.75 11.79
CA ALA A 105 -11.52 -3.48 11.22
C ALA A 105 -11.66 -3.20 9.71
N LEU A 106 -11.59 -1.94 9.29
CA LEU A 106 -11.68 -1.56 7.87
C LEU A 106 -10.49 -2.07 7.07
N ALA A 107 -9.27 -1.94 7.61
CA ALA A 107 -8.06 -2.45 6.96
C ALA A 107 -8.08 -3.98 6.83
N GLY A 108 -8.50 -4.69 7.89
CA GLY A 108 -8.66 -6.15 7.88
C GLY A 108 -9.72 -6.61 6.88
N THR A 109 -10.88 -5.95 6.86
CA THR A 109 -11.96 -6.25 5.90
C THR A 109 -11.49 -6.01 4.46
N GLY A 110 -10.82 -4.88 4.21
CA GLY A 110 -10.24 -4.58 2.89
C GLY A 110 -9.21 -5.62 2.46
N GLY A 111 -8.34 -6.04 3.39
CA GLY A 111 -7.37 -7.12 3.16
C GLY A 111 -8.03 -8.46 2.82
N ALA A 112 -9.07 -8.85 3.57
CA ALA A 112 -9.82 -10.08 3.31
C ALA A 112 -10.53 -10.05 1.94
N LEU A 113 -11.20 -8.95 1.62
CA LEU A 113 -11.84 -8.77 0.30
C LEU A 113 -10.81 -8.77 -0.84
N GLY A 114 -9.65 -8.13 -0.64
CA GLY A 114 -8.55 -8.15 -1.59
C GLY A 114 -7.98 -9.56 -1.81
N ALA A 115 -7.83 -10.35 -0.75
CA ALA A 115 -7.37 -11.73 -0.83
C ALA A 115 -8.38 -12.62 -1.58
N LEU A 116 -9.67 -12.51 -1.27
CA LEU A 116 -10.73 -13.22 -1.99
C LEU A 116 -10.76 -12.84 -3.48
N TYR A 117 -10.73 -11.53 -3.77
CA TYR A 117 -10.67 -11.02 -5.12
C TYR A 117 -9.47 -11.58 -5.87
N SER A 118 -8.26 -11.45 -5.32
CA SER A 118 -7.04 -11.91 -6.01
C SER A 118 -7.01 -13.41 -6.20
N GLY A 119 -7.48 -14.20 -5.22
CA GLY A 119 -7.57 -15.65 -5.34
C GLY A 119 -8.54 -16.10 -6.43
N TYR A 120 -9.70 -15.44 -6.56
CA TYR A 120 -10.67 -15.75 -7.61
C TYR A 120 -10.20 -15.27 -8.98
N SER A 121 -9.79 -14.00 -9.08
CA SER A 121 -9.45 -13.37 -10.36
C SER A 121 -8.15 -13.94 -10.97
N TRP A 122 -7.21 -14.39 -10.15
CA TRP A 122 -5.95 -14.98 -10.62
C TRP A 122 -6.17 -16.15 -11.57
N ASN A 123 -7.10 -17.05 -11.21
CA ASN A 123 -7.39 -18.24 -12.00
C ASN A 123 -8.32 -17.96 -13.19
N GLN A 124 -9.17 -16.95 -13.12
CA GLN A 124 -10.17 -16.64 -14.14
C GLN A 124 -9.66 -15.63 -15.17
N LEU A 125 -8.95 -14.59 -14.72
CA LEU A 125 -8.53 -13.46 -15.54
C LEU A 125 -7.03 -13.42 -15.80
N GLY A 126 -6.26 -14.23 -15.06
CA GLY A 126 -4.82 -14.22 -15.08
C GLY A 126 -4.18 -13.05 -14.30
N PRO A 127 -2.84 -13.11 -14.11
CA PRO A 127 -2.15 -12.13 -13.26
C PRO A 127 -2.23 -10.70 -13.79
N THR A 128 -2.07 -10.48 -15.08
CA THR A 128 -2.06 -9.14 -15.67
C THR A 128 -3.36 -8.38 -15.44
N LEU A 129 -4.52 -8.99 -15.69
CA LEU A 129 -5.81 -8.33 -15.45
C LEU A 129 -6.09 -8.17 -13.95
N THR A 130 -5.73 -9.16 -13.12
CA THR A 130 -5.86 -9.08 -11.67
C THR A 130 -5.11 -7.85 -11.13
N PHE A 131 -3.86 -7.66 -11.51
CA PHE A 131 -3.09 -6.50 -11.08
C PHE A 131 -3.55 -5.18 -11.71
N SER A 132 -4.04 -5.19 -12.95
CA SER A 132 -4.59 -3.99 -13.59
C SER A 132 -5.83 -3.47 -12.85
N ILE A 133 -6.73 -4.36 -12.43
CA ILE A 133 -7.91 -3.99 -11.64
C ILE A 133 -7.50 -3.47 -10.26
N ALA A 134 -6.50 -4.09 -9.61
CA ALA A 134 -5.96 -3.57 -8.34
C ALA A 134 -5.35 -2.17 -8.51
N SER A 135 -4.68 -1.91 -9.64
CA SER A 135 -4.16 -0.58 -9.99
C SER A 135 -5.28 0.45 -10.16
N LEU A 136 -6.36 0.09 -10.86
CA LEU A 136 -7.53 0.98 -11.00
C LEU A 136 -8.19 1.29 -9.66
N ALA A 137 -8.30 0.29 -8.78
CA ALA A 137 -8.81 0.50 -7.41
C ALA A 137 -7.92 1.47 -6.62
N ALA A 138 -6.60 1.36 -6.74
CA ALA A 138 -5.67 2.29 -6.10
C ALA A 138 -5.80 3.71 -6.68
N LEU A 139 -5.97 3.87 -8.00
CA LEU A 139 -6.21 5.19 -8.63
C LEU A 139 -7.55 5.79 -8.15
N ALA A 140 -8.61 5.00 -8.05
CA ALA A 140 -9.88 5.45 -7.51
C ALA A 140 -9.73 5.92 -6.05
N ALA A 141 -8.98 5.18 -5.23
CA ALA A 141 -8.68 5.57 -3.86
C ALA A 141 -7.87 6.88 -3.80
N ALA A 142 -6.85 7.05 -4.66
CA ALA A 142 -6.10 8.30 -4.76
C ALA A 142 -7.00 9.49 -5.09
N LEU A 143 -7.93 9.32 -6.05
CA LEU A 143 -8.89 10.35 -6.44
C LEU A 143 -9.84 10.71 -5.28
N ILE A 144 -10.39 9.70 -4.61
CA ILE A 144 -11.27 9.92 -3.44
C ILE A 144 -10.54 10.70 -2.35
N MET A 145 -9.29 10.31 -2.02
CA MET A 145 -8.48 11.02 -1.02
C MET A 145 -8.18 12.45 -1.45
N ALA A 146 -7.85 12.67 -2.73
CA ALA A 146 -7.58 14.00 -3.27
C ALA A 146 -8.81 14.92 -3.25
N LEU A 147 -10.02 14.38 -3.42
CA LEU A 147 -11.26 15.17 -3.48
C LEU A 147 -11.92 15.36 -2.11
N ARG A 148 -11.75 14.42 -1.18
CA ARG A 148 -12.51 14.38 0.07
C ARG A 148 -11.74 14.81 1.31
N LEU A 149 -10.42 14.63 1.31
CA LEU A 149 -9.61 15.10 2.43
C LEU A 149 -9.24 16.58 2.25
N PRO A 150 -9.45 17.41 3.28
CA PRO A 150 -8.96 18.79 3.26
C PRO A 150 -7.43 18.82 3.21
N GLU A 151 -6.88 19.85 2.60
CA GLU A 151 -5.43 20.07 2.60
C GLU A 151 -5.06 20.78 3.92
N GLU A 152 -4.78 19.98 4.94
CA GLU A 152 -4.25 20.48 6.20
C GLU A 152 -2.76 20.82 6.04
N GLN A 153 -2.32 21.87 6.71
CA GLN A 153 -0.88 22.14 6.81
C GLN A 153 -0.20 21.05 7.65
N PRO A 154 1.04 20.66 7.34
CA PRO A 154 1.79 19.65 8.07
C PRO A 154 1.97 20.00 9.54
#